data_7646437d3e391ec9eb3fc0d3a2b8d56e
#
_entry.id   7646437d3e391ec9eb3fc0d3a2b8d56e
#
_cell.length_a   1.000
_cell.length_b   1.000
_cell.length_c   1.000
_cell.angle_alpha   90.00
_cell.angle_beta   90.00
_cell.angle_gamma   90.00
#
_symmetry.space_group_name_H-M   'P 1'
#
loop_
_entity.id
_entity.type
_entity.pdbx_description
1 polymer ?
#
loop_
_entity_poly.entity_id
_entity_poly.type
_entity_poly.pdbx_seq_one_letter_code
_entity_poly.pdbx_strand_id
1 'polypeptide(L)'
;MTKKRIVGVIGLGHVGAHVAYALAVQGIADELILVDQKEQKLASEVQDLRDAAAYLPHRVTVRAGDFADLGECDVIVNSVGKIELLETHDRLTEMDFTIPAVRSYAHKIKESGFDGVLINITNPCDIVTRELALHVGLPKGRVFGTGTGLDTSRLLSALARQTGLDHKSITCYMMGEHGNQQFAPWSCVSFRGVPLDEWAKTDERFRFDRDALQKESIGGGWVTFSGKFCTEYGIATTAARMAY
;
A
#
# COMPACT_ATOMS: atom_id res chain seq x y z
N MET A 1 29.89 7.60 4.78
CA MET A 1 28.91 6.50 4.91
C MET A 1 27.61 6.99 4.29
N THR A 2 26.98 6.20 3.45
CA THR A 2 25.64 6.52 2.93
C THR A 2 24.64 6.49 4.10
N LYS A 3 23.69 7.44 4.15
CA LYS A 3 22.62 7.45 5.15
C LYS A 3 21.81 6.15 5.01
N LYS A 4 21.50 5.49 6.13
CA LYS A 4 20.58 4.34 6.14
C LYS A 4 19.18 4.80 5.76
N ARG A 5 18.47 3.96 5.02
CA ARG A 5 17.04 4.11 4.73
C ARG A 5 16.26 3.36 5.82
N ILE A 6 15.61 4.09 6.70
CA ILE A 6 14.89 3.55 7.85
C ILE A 6 13.40 3.67 7.58
N VAL A 7 12.69 2.55 7.61
CA VAL A 7 11.24 2.51 7.39
C VAL A 7 10.53 1.96 8.62
N GLY A 8 9.57 2.72 9.13
CA GLY A 8 8.69 2.32 10.22
C GLY A 8 7.42 1.66 9.67
N VAL A 9 6.94 0.59 10.31
CA VAL A 9 5.64 -0.01 9.99
C VAL A 9 4.79 -0.06 11.26
N ILE A 10 3.63 0.60 11.25
CA ILE A 10 2.68 0.65 12.36
C ILE A 10 1.52 -0.30 12.06
N GLY A 11 1.28 -1.25 12.97
CA GLY A 11 0.26 -2.29 12.83
C GLY A 11 0.76 -3.49 12.02
N LEU A 12 0.98 -4.61 12.69
CA LEU A 12 1.53 -5.85 12.12
C LEU A 12 0.46 -6.93 11.93
N GLY A 13 -0.71 -6.51 11.50
CA GLY A 13 -1.72 -7.42 10.99
C GLY A 13 -1.28 -8.07 9.68
N HIS A 14 -2.18 -8.77 8.99
CA HIS A 14 -1.88 -9.41 7.71
C HIS A 14 -1.20 -8.46 6.71
N VAL A 15 -1.71 -7.26 6.56
CA VAL A 15 -1.17 -6.29 5.58
C VAL A 15 0.18 -5.74 6.03
N GLY A 16 0.31 -5.27 7.27
CA GLY A 16 1.54 -4.65 7.75
C GLY A 16 2.73 -5.60 7.80
N ALA A 17 2.51 -6.85 8.22
CA ALA A 17 3.53 -7.89 8.17
C ALA A 17 4.04 -8.13 6.73
N HIS A 18 3.13 -8.22 5.77
CA HIS A 18 3.51 -8.37 4.36
C HIS A 18 4.19 -7.11 3.78
N VAL A 19 3.84 -5.91 4.26
CA VAL A 19 4.57 -4.68 3.88
C VAL A 19 6.00 -4.72 4.39
N ALA A 20 6.21 -5.06 5.66
CA ALA A 20 7.55 -5.20 6.24
C ALA A 20 8.38 -6.23 5.45
N TYR A 21 7.79 -7.38 5.13
CA TYR A 21 8.43 -8.40 4.31
C TYR A 21 8.72 -7.90 2.89
N ALA A 22 7.79 -7.21 2.23
CA ALA A 22 8.00 -6.67 0.89
C ALA A 22 9.13 -5.62 0.84
N LEU A 23 9.21 -4.75 1.85
CA LEU A 23 10.30 -3.78 2.01
C LEU A 23 11.66 -4.47 2.19
N ALA A 24 11.69 -5.52 3.02
CA ALA A 24 12.88 -6.32 3.26
C ALA A 24 13.33 -7.04 1.98
N VAL A 25 12.47 -7.83 1.34
CA VAL A 25 12.81 -8.64 0.16
C VAL A 25 13.27 -7.80 -1.03
N GLN A 26 12.68 -6.61 -1.22
CA GLN A 26 13.05 -5.73 -2.33
C GLN A 26 14.28 -4.85 -2.04
N GLY A 27 14.86 -4.91 -0.83
CA GLY A 27 16.01 -4.09 -0.45
C GLY A 27 15.71 -2.58 -0.40
N ILE A 28 14.46 -2.21 -0.12
CA ILE A 28 14.03 -0.82 -0.05
C ILE A 28 14.50 -0.19 1.25
N ALA A 29 14.41 -0.93 2.37
CA ALA A 29 14.86 -0.50 3.68
C ALA A 29 16.19 -1.15 4.05
N ASP A 30 17.09 -0.38 4.66
CA ASP A 30 18.29 -0.88 5.35
C ASP A 30 17.98 -1.27 6.80
N GLU A 31 16.95 -0.62 7.38
CA GLU A 31 16.43 -0.92 8.71
C GLU A 31 14.90 -0.80 8.75
N LEU A 32 14.26 -1.76 9.41
CA LEU A 32 12.83 -1.78 9.68
C LEU A 32 12.59 -1.60 11.18
N ILE A 33 11.77 -0.62 11.54
CA ILE A 33 11.25 -0.39 12.88
C ILE A 33 9.78 -0.79 12.90
N LEU A 34 9.46 -1.85 13.65
CA LEU A 34 8.13 -2.41 13.70
C LEU A 34 7.41 -1.99 14.98
N VAL A 35 6.18 -1.52 14.84
CA VAL A 35 5.36 -1.04 15.96
C VAL A 35 3.99 -1.72 15.94
N ASP A 36 3.65 -2.39 17.03
CA ASP A 36 2.32 -2.96 17.24
C ASP A 36 1.96 -2.88 18.73
N GLN A 37 0.67 -2.71 19.04
CA GLN A 37 0.19 -2.67 20.41
C GLN A 37 0.20 -4.05 21.10
N LYS A 38 0.24 -5.13 20.33
CA LYS A 38 0.29 -6.51 20.81
C LYS A 38 1.75 -6.97 20.90
N GLU A 39 2.36 -6.89 22.07
CA GLU A 39 3.78 -7.23 22.28
C GLU A 39 4.18 -8.60 21.74
N GLN A 40 3.35 -9.62 21.98
CA GLN A 40 3.63 -10.98 21.49
C GLN A 40 3.61 -11.04 19.95
N LYS A 41 2.68 -10.33 19.29
CA LYS A 41 2.62 -10.25 17.84
C LYS A 41 3.85 -9.53 17.28
N LEU A 42 4.22 -8.40 17.90
CA LEU A 42 5.41 -7.64 17.54
C LEU A 42 6.67 -8.50 17.61
N ALA A 43 6.87 -9.20 18.75
CA ALA A 43 8.02 -10.09 18.94
C ALA A 43 8.07 -11.22 17.89
N SER A 44 6.92 -11.82 17.56
CA SER A 44 6.83 -12.88 16.56
C SER A 44 7.19 -12.39 15.14
N GLU A 45 6.67 -11.24 14.74
CA GLU A 45 6.96 -10.68 13.40
C GLU A 45 8.43 -10.24 13.27
N VAL A 46 8.99 -9.66 14.33
CA VAL A 46 10.41 -9.29 14.35
C VAL A 46 11.30 -10.53 14.23
N GLN A 47 10.96 -11.61 14.93
CA GLN A 47 11.73 -12.85 14.86
C GLN A 47 11.67 -13.46 13.47
N ASP A 48 10.48 -13.64 12.91
CA ASP A 48 10.28 -14.26 11.60
C ASP A 48 10.97 -13.45 10.48
N LEU A 49 10.88 -12.12 10.53
CA LEU A 49 11.59 -11.25 9.57
C LEU A 49 13.11 -11.30 9.74
N ARG A 50 13.64 -11.46 10.94
CA ARG A 50 15.07 -11.67 11.16
C ARG A 50 15.56 -13.00 10.60
N ASP A 51 14.76 -14.04 10.74
CA ASP A 51 15.06 -15.36 10.18
C ASP A 51 15.05 -15.30 8.65
N ALA A 52 14.05 -14.61 8.05
CA ALA A 52 14.01 -14.37 6.60
C ALA A 52 15.23 -13.55 6.13
N ALA A 53 15.61 -12.51 6.87
CA ALA A 53 16.72 -11.63 6.50
C ALA A 53 18.07 -12.37 6.38
N ALA A 54 18.25 -13.50 7.06
CA ALA A 54 19.45 -14.31 6.97
C ALA A 54 19.75 -14.85 5.55
N TYR A 55 18.72 -14.98 4.73
CA TYR A 55 18.82 -15.52 3.37
C TYR A 55 18.57 -14.49 2.26
N LEU A 56 18.36 -13.22 2.61
CA LEU A 56 18.20 -12.17 1.61
C LEU A 56 19.53 -11.81 0.94
N PRO A 57 19.53 -11.42 -0.34
CA PRO A 57 20.76 -11.07 -1.07
C PRO A 57 21.38 -9.73 -0.64
N HIS A 58 20.77 -9.01 0.28
CA HIS A 58 21.20 -7.74 0.83
C HIS A 58 20.96 -7.70 2.33
N ARG A 59 21.60 -6.74 3.00
CA ARG A 59 21.46 -6.59 4.44
C ARG A 59 20.26 -5.73 4.78
N VAL A 60 19.42 -6.22 5.67
CA VAL A 60 18.37 -5.47 6.36
C VAL A 60 18.40 -5.80 7.85
N THR A 61 18.24 -4.80 8.69
CA THR A 61 18.07 -4.99 10.15
C THR A 61 16.60 -4.80 10.51
N VAL A 62 16.10 -5.65 11.42
CA VAL A 62 14.71 -5.59 11.87
C VAL A 62 14.67 -5.50 13.40
N ARG A 63 13.96 -4.53 13.93
CA ARG A 63 13.77 -4.37 15.37
C ARG A 63 12.35 -4.02 15.75
N ALA A 64 11.95 -4.44 16.94
CA ALA A 64 10.80 -3.87 17.61
C ALA A 64 11.12 -2.41 17.97
N GLY A 65 10.11 -1.58 17.93
CA GLY A 65 10.17 -0.19 18.38
C GLY A 65 8.83 0.26 18.96
N ASP A 66 8.84 1.47 19.44
CA ASP A 66 7.65 2.19 19.84
C ASP A 66 7.44 3.47 19.01
N PHE A 67 6.48 4.30 19.39
CA PHE A 67 6.20 5.53 18.65
C PHE A 67 7.34 6.56 18.74
N ALA A 68 8.17 6.53 19.81
CA ALA A 68 9.29 7.44 19.95
C ALA A 68 10.41 7.10 18.95
N ASP A 69 10.63 5.80 18.69
CA ASP A 69 11.62 5.33 17.69
C ASP A 69 11.29 5.76 16.25
N LEU A 70 10.02 6.04 15.97
CA LEU A 70 9.59 6.45 14.62
C LEU A 70 10.19 7.79 14.17
N GLY A 71 10.71 8.60 15.09
CA GLY A 71 11.47 9.81 14.77
C GLY A 71 12.75 9.55 13.97
N GLU A 72 13.26 8.32 13.99
CA GLU A 72 14.45 7.91 13.21
C GLU A 72 14.12 7.56 11.75
N CYS A 73 12.84 7.39 11.40
CA CYS A 73 12.42 6.89 10.10
C CYS A 73 12.47 7.95 9.00
N ASP A 74 12.79 7.54 7.78
CA ASP A 74 12.60 8.34 6.55
C ASP A 74 11.17 8.20 6.02
N VAL A 75 10.57 7.01 6.20
CA VAL A 75 9.20 6.69 5.80
C VAL A 75 8.50 5.91 6.91
N ILE A 76 7.24 6.24 7.16
CA ILE A 76 6.35 5.43 7.99
C ILE A 76 5.23 4.88 7.12
N VAL A 77 4.93 3.59 7.26
CA VAL A 77 3.74 2.97 6.67
C VAL A 77 2.75 2.65 7.79
N ASN A 78 1.57 3.26 7.72
CA ASN A 78 0.45 3.00 8.64
C ASN A 78 -0.47 1.94 8.06
N SER A 79 -0.64 0.83 8.79
CA SER A 79 -1.50 -0.29 8.39
C SER A 79 -2.37 -0.83 9.53
N VAL A 80 -2.75 0.04 10.46
CA VAL A 80 -3.64 -0.29 11.58
C VAL A 80 -5.06 -0.50 11.06
N GLY A 81 -5.61 -1.70 11.17
CA GLY A 81 -6.95 -2.03 10.71
C GLY A 81 -7.53 -3.22 11.45
N LYS A 82 -8.79 -3.51 11.18
CA LYS A 82 -9.53 -4.66 11.71
C LYS A 82 -10.36 -5.27 10.60
N ILE A 83 -9.75 -6.20 9.87
CA ILE A 83 -10.34 -6.80 8.66
C ILE A 83 -11.65 -7.55 8.94
N GLU A 84 -11.84 -8.06 10.16
CA GLU A 84 -13.06 -8.76 10.58
C GLU A 84 -14.32 -7.90 10.47
N LEU A 85 -14.18 -6.57 10.41
CA LEU A 85 -15.30 -5.64 10.26
C LEU A 85 -15.85 -5.57 8.81
N LEU A 86 -15.15 -6.16 7.83
CA LEU A 86 -15.56 -6.16 6.42
C LEU A 86 -16.60 -7.23 6.05
N GLU A 87 -17.20 -7.93 7.02
CA GLU A 87 -18.21 -8.96 6.76
C GLU A 87 -19.43 -8.44 5.94
N THR A 88 -19.74 -7.15 6.07
CA THR A 88 -20.86 -6.50 5.36
C THR A 88 -20.49 -6.00 3.96
N HIS A 89 -19.26 -6.16 3.50
CA HIS A 89 -18.73 -5.60 2.24
C HIS A 89 -18.82 -4.06 2.14
N ASP A 90 -19.08 -3.37 3.25
CA ASP A 90 -19.05 -1.92 3.35
C ASP A 90 -17.76 -1.45 4.04
N ARG A 91 -16.89 -0.77 3.28
CA ARG A 91 -15.62 -0.25 3.81
C ARG A 91 -15.80 0.88 4.83
N LEU A 92 -16.97 1.51 4.86
CA LEU A 92 -17.25 2.56 5.84
C LEU A 92 -17.46 1.98 7.25
N THR A 93 -17.81 0.70 7.38
CA THR A 93 -17.96 0.04 8.69
C THR A 93 -16.64 -0.05 9.47
N GLU A 94 -15.50 -0.02 8.78
CA GLU A 94 -14.20 0.04 9.45
C GLU A 94 -13.92 1.40 10.10
N MET A 95 -14.60 2.46 9.66
CA MET A 95 -14.34 3.84 10.08
C MET A 95 -14.54 4.05 11.58
N ASP A 96 -15.55 3.41 12.18
CA ASP A 96 -15.85 3.52 13.61
C ASP A 96 -14.73 2.95 14.49
N PHE A 97 -13.92 2.04 13.95
CA PHE A 97 -12.72 1.52 14.59
C PHE A 97 -11.47 2.31 14.20
N THR A 98 -11.27 2.55 12.91
CA THR A 98 -9.98 3.06 12.39
C THR A 98 -9.74 4.52 12.76
N ILE A 99 -10.78 5.36 12.76
CA ILE A 99 -10.64 6.78 13.10
C ILE A 99 -10.25 6.98 14.57
N PRO A 100 -10.97 6.39 15.57
CA PRO A 100 -10.53 6.47 16.97
C PRO A 100 -9.13 5.89 17.18
N ALA A 101 -8.82 4.75 16.55
CA ALA A 101 -7.50 4.13 16.66
C ALA A 101 -6.41 5.08 16.18
N VAL A 102 -6.54 5.66 14.98
CA VAL A 102 -5.55 6.59 14.41
C VAL A 102 -5.40 7.85 15.27
N ARG A 103 -6.49 8.42 15.74
CA ARG A 103 -6.47 9.59 16.64
C ARG A 103 -5.75 9.31 17.95
N SER A 104 -5.80 8.06 18.44
CA SER A 104 -5.16 7.68 19.71
C SER A 104 -3.63 7.72 19.66
N TYR A 105 -3.02 7.63 18.48
CA TYR A 105 -1.56 7.60 18.35
C TYR A 105 -0.96 8.62 17.38
N ALA A 106 -1.74 9.29 16.55
CA ALA A 106 -1.21 10.26 15.58
C ALA A 106 -0.36 11.36 16.23
N HIS A 107 -0.76 11.82 17.45
CA HIS A 107 0.02 12.76 18.23
C HIS A 107 1.39 12.20 18.66
N LYS A 108 1.50 10.90 18.93
CA LYS A 108 2.77 10.26 19.30
C LYS A 108 3.77 10.24 18.15
N ILE A 109 3.28 10.11 16.89
CA ILE A 109 4.13 10.26 15.70
C ILE A 109 4.69 11.69 15.63
N LYS A 110 3.86 12.69 15.90
CA LYS A 110 4.31 14.08 15.97
C LYS A 110 5.34 14.30 17.09
N GLU A 111 5.09 13.75 18.27
CA GLU A 111 5.95 13.88 19.44
C GLU A 111 7.31 13.18 19.27
N SER A 112 7.40 12.14 18.41
CA SER A 112 8.68 11.50 18.08
C SER A 112 9.65 12.40 17.31
N GLY A 113 9.17 13.54 16.78
CA GLY A 113 9.96 14.40 15.92
C GLY A 113 10.09 13.91 14.48
N PHE A 114 9.26 12.93 14.07
CA PHE A 114 9.24 12.43 12.69
C PHE A 114 9.00 13.56 11.68
N ASP A 115 9.87 13.69 10.70
CA ASP A 115 9.81 14.71 9.65
C ASP A 115 9.84 14.13 8.22
N GLY A 116 9.73 12.80 8.09
CA GLY A 116 9.75 12.06 6.84
C GLY A 116 8.42 12.06 6.07
N VAL A 117 8.12 10.95 5.43
CA VAL A 117 6.89 10.71 4.66
C VAL A 117 6.05 9.63 5.32
N LEU A 118 4.75 9.88 5.50
CA LEU A 118 3.80 8.92 6.04
C LEU A 118 2.87 8.40 4.95
N ILE A 119 2.90 7.08 4.73
CA ILE A 119 2.06 6.37 3.76
C ILE A 119 0.97 5.63 4.54
N ASN A 120 -0.29 5.88 4.19
CA ASN A 120 -1.42 5.19 4.81
C ASN A 120 -2.01 4.11 3.91
N ILE A 121 -2.23 2.92 4.49
CA ILE A 121 -2.92 1.81 3.82
C ILE A 121 -4.29 1.54 4.48
N THR A 122 -4.46 1.99 5.72
CA THR A 122 -5.65 1.73 6.52
C THR A 122 -6.91 2.26 5.85
N ASN A 123 -7.94 1.43 5.80
CA ASN A 123 -9.25 1.82 5.27
C ASN A 123 -10.14 2.51 6.33
N PRO A 124 -11.10 3.33 5.87
CA PRO A 124 -11.23 3.87 4.50
C PRO A 124 -10.05 4.78 4.15
N CYS A 125 -9.31 4.43 3.09
CA CYS A 125 -7.97 4.97 2.83
C CYS A 125 -7.93 6.50 2.80
N ASP A 126 -8.81 7.14 2.05
CA ASP A 126 -8.79 8.59 1.85
C ASP A 126 -9.18 9.34 3.14
N ILE A 127 -10.15 8.80 3.89
CA ILE A 127 -10.62 9.38 5.16
C ILE A 127 -9.54 9.27 6.24
N VAL A 128 -8.95 8.08 6.41
CA VAL A 128 -7.89 7.85 7.41
C VAL A 128 -6.64 8.65 7.07
N THR A 129 -6.29 8.77 5.79
CA THR A 129 -5.19 9.62 5.34
C THR A 129 -5.40 11.08 5.73
N ARG A 130 -6.62 11.59 5.54
CA ARG A 130 -6.99 12.94 5.97
C ARG A 130 -6.86 13.12 7.48
N GLU A 131 -7.32 12.16 8.27
CA GLU A 131 -7.19 12.20 9.74
C GLU A 131 -5.71 12.22 10.18
N LEU A 132 -4.87 11.37 9.60
CA LEU A 132 -3.44 11.39 9.85
C LEU A 132 -2.84 12.75 9.49
N ALA A 133 -3.12 13.29 8.31
CA ALA A 133 -2.60 14.58 7.87
C ALA A 133 -2.98 15.74 8.80
N LEU A 134 -4.15 15.68 9.43
CA LEU A 134 -4.59 16.70 10.40
C LEU A 134 -3.88 16.61 11.75
N HIS A 135 -3.44 15.42 12.17
CA HIS A 135 -2.97 15.19 13.54
C HIS A 135 -1.47 14.95 13.68
N VAL A 136 -0.77 14.48 12.63
CA VAL A 136 0.68 14.20 12.71
C VAL A 136 1.55 15.45 12.58
N GLY A 137 1.01 16.57 12.09
CA GLY A 137 1.73 17.86 12.02
C GLY A 137 2.78 17.96 10.91
N LEU A 138 2.81 17.03 9.96
CA LEU A 138 3.73 17.05 8.82
C LEU A 138 3.30 18.10 7.76
N PRO A 139 4.23 18.65 6.99
CA PRO A 139 3.93 19.55 5.89
C PRO A 139 2.98 18.90 4.86
N LYS A 140 2.22 19.74 4.14
CA LYS A 140 1.34 19.31 3.05
C LYS A 140 2.12 18.48 2.01
N GLY A 141 1.57 17.33 1.62
CA GLY A 141 2.17 16.41 0.66
C GLY A 141 3.08 15.34 1.27
N ARG A 142 3.36 15.39 2.59
CA ARG A 142 4.12 14.35 3.27
C ARG A 142 3.27 13.27 3.94
N VAL A 143 1.97 13.40 3.89
CA VAL A 143 1.02 12.37 4.30
C VAL A 143 0.13 12.06 3.11
N PHE A 144 0.15 10.81 2.65
CA PHE A 144 -0.71 10.35 1.58
C PHE A 144 -1.09 8.87 1.75
N GLY A 145 -2.20 8.48 1.14
CA GLY A 145 -2.65 7.10 1.13
C GLY A 145 -2.14 6.35 -0.09
N THR A 146 -2.18 5.02 -0.04
CA THR A 146 -1.95 4.19 -1.22
C THR A 146 -3.03 4.42 -2.29
N GLY A 147 -4.19 4.95 -1.90
CA GLY A 147 -5.26 5.34 -2.79
C GLY A 147 -5.58 4.23 -3.80
N THR A 148 -5.66 4.59 -5.05
CA THR A 148 -5.91 3.68 -6.18
C THR A 148 -4.65 2.98 -6.72
N GLY A 149 -3.55 2.97 -5.98
CA GLY A 149 -2.30 2.31 -6.41
C GLY A 149 -2.45 0.80 -6.63
N LEU A 150 -3.14 0.10 -5.71
CA LEU A 150 -3.47 -1.31 -5.87
C LEU A 150 -4.46 -1.53 -7.02
N ASP A 151 -5.44 -0.66 -7.18
CA ASP A 151 -6.43 -0.76 -8.26
C ASP A 151 -5.77 -0.54 -9.62
N THR A 152 -4.77 0.35 -9.69
CA THR A 152 -3.88 0.52 -10.85
C THR A 152 -3.15 -0.78 -11.18
N SER A 153 -2.64 -1.51 -10.18
CA SER A 153 -1.96 -2.79 -10.43
C SER A 153 -2.91 -3.86 -10.97
N ARG A 154 -4.17 -3.83 -10.57
CA ARG A 154 -5.23 -4.72 -11.12
C ARG A 154 -5.53 -4.38 -12.59
N LEU A 155 -5.65 -3.10 -12.92
CA LEU A 155 -5.81 -2.65 -14.30
C LEU A 155 -4.59 -3.02 -15.16
N LEU A 156 -3.38 -2.84 -14.65
CA LEU A 156 -2.15 -3.30 -15.30
C LEU A 156 -2.19 -4.79 -15.62
N SER A 157 -2.61 -5.62 -14.65
CA SER A 157 -2.72 -7.06 -14.82
C SER A 157 -3.79 -7.46 -15.84
N ALA A 158 -4.94 -6.77 -15.84
CA ALA A 158 -6.00 -6.99 -16.81
C ALA A 158 -5.54 -6.64 -18.23
N LEU A 159 -4.90 -5.48 -18.40
CA LEU A 159 -4.35 -5.03 -19.70
C LEU A 159 -3.21 -5.94 -20.19
N ALA A 160 -2.32 -6.38 -19.31
CA ALA A 160 -1.26 -7.31 -19.66
C ALA A 160 -1.82 -8.65 -20.19
N ARG A 161 -2.83 -9.19 -19.51
CA ARG A 161 -3.52 -10.41 -19.94
C ARG A 161 -4.25 -10.22 -21.27
N GLN A 162 -4.94 -9.09 -21.45
CA GLN A 162 -5.68 -8.76 -22.67
C GLN A 162 -4.76 -8.60 -23.89
N THR A 163 -3.60 -7.98 -23.71
CA THR A 163 -2.72 -7.61 -24.82
C THR A 163 -1.54 -8.58 -25.02
N GLY A 164 -1.26 -9.43 -24.02
CA GLY A 164 -0.07 -10.29 -24.00
C GLY A 164 1.24 -9.52 -23.78
N LEU A 165 1.18 -8.28 -23.33
CA LEU A 165 2.37 -7.46 -23.06
C LEU A 165 2.77 -7.53 -21.60
N ASP A 166 4.08 -7.35 -21.33
CA ASP A 166 4.60 -7.23 -19.97
C ASP A 166 4.08 -5.96 -19.28
N HIS A 167 3.79 -6.05 -17.99
CA HIS A 167 3.32 -4.93 -17.16
C HIS A 167 4.19 -3.68 -17.27
N LYS A 168 5.51 -3.84 -17.40
CA LYS A 168 6.47 -2.73 -17.53
C LYS A 168 6.37 -1.99 -18.86
N SER A 169 5.69 -2.57 -19.84
CA SER A 169 5.42 -1.96 -21.14
C SER A 169 4.12 -1.16 -21.17
N ILE A 170 3.37 -1.13 -20.07
CA ILE A 170 2.04 -0.54 -19.97
C ILE A 170 2.08 0.64 -19.01
N THR A 171 1.55 1.76 -19.43
CA THR A 171 1.27 2.90 -18.57
C THR A 171 -0.24 3.06 -18.45
N CYS A 172 -0.76 2.93 -17.26
CA CYS A 172 -2.16 3.16 -16.94
C CYS A 172 -2.31 3.56 -15.47
N TYR A 173 -3.45 4.11 -15.14
CA TYR A 173 -3.81 4.53 -13.78
C TYR A 173 -5.28 4.23 -13.51
N MET A 174 -5.60 3.89 -12.28
CA MET A 174 -6.92 4.09 -11.73
C MET A 174 -6.88 5.38 -10.91
N MET A 175 -7.93 6.17 -10.99
CA MET A 175 -8.03 7.48 -10.32
C MET A 175 -9.35 7.60 -9.55
N GLY A 176 -9.46 8.63 -8.72
CA GLY A 176 -10.61 8.86 -7.85
C GLY A 176 -10.40 8.29 -6.45
N GLU A 177 -11.48 8.04 -5.73
CA GLU A 177 -11.50 7.45 -4.41
C GLU A 177 -11.12 5.96 -4.45
N HIS A 178 -10.34 5.47 -3.47
CA HIS A 178 -10.16 4.04 -3.30
C HIS A 178 -11.45 3.39 -2.80
N GLY A 179 -12.32 2.98 -3.73
CA GLY A 179 -13.65 2.46 -3.46
C GLY A 179 -14.44 2.23 -4.73
N ASN A 180 -15.73 2.52 -4.67
CA ASN A 180 -16.64 2.27 -5.81
C ASN A 180 -16.64 3.40 -6.87
N GLN A 181 -16.05 4.56 -6.56
CA GLN A 181 -16.04 5.73 -7.46
C GLN A 181 -14.72 5.93 -8.22
N GLN A 182 -13.88 4.90 -8.23
CA GLN A 182 -12.66 4.92 -9.03
C GLN A 182 -12.95 4.69 -10.52
N PHE A 183 -12.08 5.23 -11.38
CA PHE A 183 -12.20 5.11 -12.83
C PHE A 183 -10.83 5.04 -13.50
N ALA A 184 -10.80 4.48 -14.72
CA ALA A 184 -9.62 4.47 -15.58
C ALA A 184 -9.65 5.66 -16.55
N PRO A 185 -8.71 6.61 -16.51
CA PRO A 185 -8.58 7.66 -17.51
C PRO A 185 -7.98 7.06 -18.79
N TRP A 186 -8.81 6.49 -19.65
CA TRP A 186 -8.40 5.74 -20.84
C TRP A 186 -7.52 6.54 -21.80
N SER A 187 -7.68 7.87 -21.85
CA SER A 187 -6.81 8.77 -22.62
C SER A 187 -5.35 8.78 -22.16
N CYS A 188 -5.08 8.35 -20.91
CA CYS A 188 -3.73 8.25 -20.36
C CYS A 188 -3.12 6.85 -20.52
N VAL A 189 -3.87 5.88 -21.07
CA VAL A 189 -3.37 4.52 -21.27
C VAL A 189 -2.48 4.44 -22.49
N SER A 190 -1.26 3.95 -22.30
CA SER A 190 -0.30 3.77 -23.39
C SER A 190 0.46 2.45 -23.25
N PHE A 191 0.96 1.93 -24.36
CA PHE A 191 1.76 0.73 -24.44
C PHE A 191 3.07 1.05 -25.16
N ARG A 192 4.20 0.84 -24.49
CA ARG A 192 5.53 1.22 -25.01
C ARG A 192 5.61 2.68 -25.44
N GLY A 193 4.91 3.57 -24.71
CA GLY A 193 4.85 5.00 -24.97
C GLY A 193 3.88 5.43 -26.10
N VAL A 194 3.20 4.49 -26.75
CA VAL A 194 2.21 4.80 -27.80
C VAL A 194 0.80 4.72 -27.19
N PRO A 195 -0.07 5.72 -27.41
CA PRO A 195 -1.44 5.73 -26.88
C PRO A 195 -2.25 4.51 -27.31
N LEU A 196 -3.14 4.04 -26.44
CA LEU A 196 -4.05 2.91 -26.69
C LEU A 196 -4.82 3.08 -28.02
N ASP A 197 -5.34 4.28 -28.28
CA ASP A 197 -6.16 4.54 -29.46
C ASP A 197 -5.35 4.43 -30.79
N GLU A 198 -4.06 4.65 -30.76
CA GLU A 198 -3.19 4.42 -31.92
C GLU A 198 -2.97 2.93 -32.18
N TRP A 199 -2.71 2.16 -31.12
CA TRP A 199 -2.59 0.71 -31.23
C TRP A 199 -3.89 0.07 -31.72
N ALA A 200 -5.04 0.53 -31.26
CA ALA A 200 -6.35 -0.01 -31.65
C ALA A 200 -6.66 0.16 -33.16
N LYS A 201 -5.98 1.06 -33.86
CA LYS A 201 -6.14 1.22 -35.32
C LYS A 201 -5.56 0.04 -36.11
N THR A 202 -4.48 -0.57 -35.58
CA THR A 202 -3.66 -1.53 -36.33
C THR A 202 -3.63 -2.93 -35.74
N ASP A 203 -4.02 -3.10 -34.45
CA ASP A 203 -3.92 -4.37 -33.75
C ASP A 203 -5.19 -4.66 -32.94
N GLU A 204 -5.84 -5.81 -33.23
CA GLU A 204 -7.10 -6.22 -32.60
C GLU A 204 -6.97 -6.50 -31.10
N ARG A 205 -5.79 -6.85 -30.59
CA ARG A 205 -5.54 -7.06 -29.16
C ARG A 205 -5.84 -5.83 -28.30
N PHE A 206 -5.83 -4.65 -28.89
CA PHE A 206 -6.10 -3.36 -28.24
C PHE A 206 -7.53 -2.86 -28.47
N ARG A 207 -8.38 -3.63 -29.17
CA ARG A 207 -9.82 -3.37 -29.37
C ARG A 207 -10.63 -4.19 -28.38
N PHE A 208 -10.69 -3.74 -27.14
CA PHE A 208 -11.39 -4.40 -26.05
C PHE A 208 -12.45 -3.50 -25.42
N ASP A 209 -13.37 -4.12 -24.70
CA ASP A 209 -14.36 -3.40 -23.90
C ASP A 209 -13.70 -2.77 -22.66
N ARG A 210 -13.55 -1.45 -22.69
CA ARG A 210 -12.91 -0.65 -21.66
C ARG A 210 -13.70 -0.68 -20.35
N ASP A 211 -15.02 -0.65 -20.45
CA ASP A 211 -15.90 -0.66 -19.27
C ASP A 211 -15.86 -2.04 -18.58
N ALA A 212 -15.79 -3.11 -19.34
CA ALA A 212 -15.64 -4.45 -18.80
C ALA A 212 -14.30 -4.60 -18.05
N LEU A 213 -13.18 -4.15 -18.62
CA LEU A 213 -11.87 -4.18 -17.97
C LEU A 213 -11.80 -3.30 -16.72
N GLN A 214 -12.42 -2.13 -16.75
CA GLN A 214 -12.51 -1.28 -15.57
C GLN A 214 -13.31 -1.95 -14.46
N LYS A 215 -14.48 -2.51 -14.76
CA LYS A 215 -15.31 -3.26 -13.79
C LYS A 215 -14.57 -4.46 -13.21
N GLU A 216 -13.85 -5.20 -14.03
CA GLU A 216 -13.00 -6.30 -13.59
C GLU A 216 -11.93 -5.83 -12.60
N SER A 217 -11.25 -4.73 -12.92
CA SER A 217 -10.21 -4.16 -12.05
C SER A 217 -10.76 -3.71 -10.68
N ILE A 218 -11.93 -3.06 -10.67
CA ILE A 218 -12.65 -2.68 -9.44
C ILE A 218 -13.06 -3.93 -8.65
N GLY A 219 -13.59 -4.94 -9.33
CA GLY A 219 -14.03 -6.19 -8.72
C GLY A 219 -12.91 -7.08 -8.18
N GLY A 220 -11.65 -6.85 -8.59
CA GLY A 220 -10.52 -7.71 -8.23
C GLY A 220 -10.25 -7.82 -6.72
N GLY A 221 -10.68 -6.82 -5.92
CA GLY A 221 -10.62 -6.86 -4.46
C GLY A 221 -11.52 -7.96 -3.88
N TRP A 222 -12.70 -8.10 -4.40
CA TRP A 222 -13.67 -9.11 -3.94
C TRP A 222 -13.29 -10.52 -4.34
N VAL A 223 -12.65 -10.70 -5.52
CA VAL A 223 -12.07 -12.00 -5.91
C VAL A 223 -11.04 -12.46 -4.88
N THR A 224 -10.15 -11.56 -4.45
CA THR A 224 -9.15 -11.88 -3.42
C THR A 224 -9.81 -12.13 -2.07
N PHE A 225 -10.78 -11.30 -1.67
CA PHE A 225 -11.48 -11.42 -0.40
C PHE A 225 -12.22 -12.75 -0.27
N SER A 226 -12.91 -13.19 -1.31
CA SER A 226 -13.69 -14.45 -1.29
C SER A 226 -12.84 -15.70 -1.04
N GLY A 227 -11.54 -15.67 -1.41
CA GLY A 227 -10.65 -16.82 -1.27
C GLY A 227 -9.73 -16.78 -0.06
N LYS A 228 -9.34 -15.59 0.41
CA LYS A 228 -8.35 -15.44 1.48
C LYS A 228 -8.66 -14.33 2.48
N PHE A 229 -9.84 -13.76 2.44
CA PHE A 229 -10.39 -12.75 3.35
C PHE A 229 -9.69 -11.38 3.36
N CYS A 230 -8.49 -11.24 2.83
CA CYS A 230 -7.80 -9.95 2.71
C CYS A 230 -6.84 -9.94 1.52
N THR A 231 -6.64 -8.75 0.97
CA THR A 231 -5.54 -8.50 0.03
C THR A 231 -4.28 -8.26 0.84
N GLU A 232 -3.21 -8.95 0.52
CA GLU A 232 -1.92 -8.86 1.23
C GLU A 232 -0.80 -8.49 0.26
N TYR A 233 -0.48 -9.37 -0.70
CA TYR A 233 0.68 -9.19 -1.59
C TYR A 233 0.61 -7.94 -2.46
N GLY A 234 -0.53 -7.69 -3.07
CA GLY A 234 -0.72 -6.56 -3.98
C GLY A 234 -0.61 -5.21 -3.26
N ILE A 235 -1.25 -5.08 -2.09
CA ILE A 235 -1.18 -3.85 -1.31
C ILE A 235 0.20 -3.66 -0.67
N ALA A 236 0.83 -4.73 -0.19
CA ALA A 236 2.18 -4.68 0.38
C ALA A 236 3.21 -4.22 -0.66
N THR A 237 3.14 -4.78 -1.87
CA THR A 237 4.01 -4.38 -2.98
C THR A 237 3.74 -2.95 -3.43
N THR A 238 2.47 -2.52 -3.41
CA THR A 238 2.09 -1.13 -3.73
C THR A 238 2.70 -0.15 -2.74
N ALA A 239 2.57 -0.42 -1.44
CA ALA A 239 3.16 0.42 -0.39
C ALA A 239 4.69 0.44 -0.45
N ALA A 240 5.32 -0.72 -0.65
CA ALA A 240 6.76 -0.83 -0.81
C ALA A 240 7.28 0.00 -2.01
N ARG A 241 6.57 -0.06 -3.15
CA ARG A 241 6.88 0.79 -4.32
C ARG A 241 6.78 2.28 -4.03
N MET A 242 5.82 2.70 -3.19
CA MET A 242 5.65 4.11 -2.82
C MET A 242 6.71 4.58 -1.81
N ALA A 243 7.27 3.66 -1.03
CA ALA A 243 8.36 3.93 -0.10
C ALA A 243 9.75 3.99 -0.76
N TYR A 244 9.86 3.46 -1.99
CA TYR A 244 11.07 3.49 -2.81
C TYR A 244 11.31 4.87 -3.42
#